data_88bd89562b90d9beb6c09efa69b6dfa9
#
_entry.id   88bd89562b90d9beb6c09efa69b6dfa9
#
_cell.length_a   1.000
_cell.length_b   1.000
_cell.length_c   1.000
_cell.angle_alpha   90.00
_cell.angle_beta   90.00
_cell.angle_gamma   90.00
#
_symmetry.space_group_name_H-M   'P 1'
#
loop_
_entity.id
_entity.type
_entity.pdbx_description
1 polymer ?
#
loop_
_entity_poly.entity_id
_entity_poly.type
_entity_poly.pdbx_seq_one_letter_code
_entity_poly.pdbx_strand_id
1 'polypeptide(L)'
;MVSNPTPQRQLRTHRPQRPAPRVLNSAEHHAWLARHLTDRDRWLCRMLFEHHVLTSTQIIDIAFPGRRAANLRLRNLYQWGVVHRFQPHRERGSHPMYYVLDTAGAVALAREDGLEPKELGYSREREIGRAFSLQLAHTVGCNGLFTTLIRRARQPGATGVLTAWWSASRCGRHWGDIVTPDGYGRWRDNDRDVEWFVEFDFGTEQLSRLAGKLARYQRLAEVTGITTPVLVWLPSATREANARKALAEALRALDRPARVPVATSSGDAAADPLDMAAPRWRRVDESAAGRVALADLPVLWPDMRAPAPRGEQRPELVTPATARPEIAPPSPMPPPDPARPQR
;
A
#
# COMPACT_ATOMS: atom_id res chain seq x y z
N MET A 1 1.73 -9.40 -19.22
CA MET A 1 0.36 -9.68 -18.76
C MET A 1 0.31 -9.37 -17.26
N VAL A 2 -0.37 -8.32 -16.87
CA VAL A 2 -0.67 -8.04 -15.47
C VAL A 2 -1.86 -8.96 -15.13
N SER A 3 -1.64 -9.91 -14.23
CA SER A 3 -2.67 -10.83 -13.80
C SER A 3 -3.44 -10.22 -12.62
N ASN A 4 -4.73 -10.53 -12.54
CA ASN A 4 -5.54 -10.26 -11.34
C ASN A 4 -4.80 -10.70 -10.08
N PRO A 5 -5.01 -10.02 -8.94
CA PRO A 5 -4.40 -10.40 -7.67
C PRO A 5 -4.60 -11.88 -7.37
N THR A 6 -3.54 -12.56 -6.93
CA THR A 6 -3.59 -14.00 -6.66
C THR A 6 -4.52 -14.30 -5.49
N PRO A 7 -5.53 -15.17 -5.65
CA PRO A 7 -6.45 -15.52 -4.56
C PRO A 7 -5.74 -16.16 -3.37
N GLN A 8 -6.19 -15.87 -2.15
CA GLN A 8 -5.60 -16.36 -0.90
C GLN A 8 -5.46 -17.91 -0.86
N ARG A 9 -6.42 -18.64 -1.45
CA ARG A 9 -6.37 -20.12 -1.54
C ARG A 9 -5.13 -20.66 -2.24
N GLN A 10 -4.52 -19.90 -3.14
CA GLN A 10 -3.30 -20.25 -3.86
C GLN A 10 -2.02 -19.90 -3.10
N LEU A 11 -2.12 -19.19 -1.98
CA LEU A 11 -0.97 -18.74 -1.19
C LEU A 11 -0.78 -19.54 0.10
N ARG A 12 -1.55 -20.62 0.31
CA ARG A 12 -1.56 -21.39 1.58
C ARG A 12 -0.35 -22.27 1.79
N THR A 13 0.25 -22.77 0.71
CA THR A 13 1.41 -23.66 0.77
C THR A 13 2.65 -22.95 0.23
N HIS A 14 3.80 -23.21 0.84
CA HIS A 14 5.04 -22.57 0.47
C HIS A 14 6.01 -23.58 -0.15
N ARG A 15 6.76 -23.11 -1.13
CA ARG A 15 7.85 -23.87 -1.73
C ARG A 15 8.99 -23.97 -0.74
N PRO A 16 9.54 -25.17 -0.44
CA PRO A 16 10.73 -25.28 0.36
C PRO A 16 11.86 -24.42 -0.23
N GLN A 17 12.46 -23.58 0.60
CA GLN A 17 13.62 -22.81 0.17
C GLN A 17 14.88 -23.62 0.43
N ARG A 18 15.82 -23.60 -0.52
CA ARG A 18 17.15 -24.14 -0.28
C ARG A 18 17.82 -23.30 0.81
N PRO A 19 18.43 -23.95 1.83
CA PRO A 19 19.25 -23.25 2.79
C PRO A 19 20.29 -22.38 2.05
N ALA A 20 20.40 -21.13 2.41
CA ALA A 20 21.43 -20.25 1.90
C ALA A 20 22.25 -19.73 3.06
N PRO A 21 23.58 -19.63 2.91
CA PRO A 21 24.41 -19.00 3.92
C PRO A 21 23.90 -17.59 4.19
N ARG A 22 23.75 -17.27 5.47
CA ARG A 22 23.35 -15.93 5.94
C ARG A 22 24.40 -15.42 6.89
N VAL A 23 24.67 -14.14 6.81
CA VAL A 23 25.62 -13.48 7.71
C VAL A 23 25.00 -13.41 9.11
N LEU A 24 25.83 -13.67 10.12
CA LEU A 24 25.43 -13.53 11.53
C LEU A 24 25.06 -12.07 11.82
N ASN A 25 24.02 -11.88 12.62
CA ASN A 25 23.54 -10.57 13.04
C ASN A 25 24.42 -10.04 14.19
N SER A 26 25.64 -9.57 13.87
CA SER A 26 26.63 -9.03 14.81
C SER A 26 26.81 -7.53 14.67
N ALA A 27 27.47 -6.91 15.66
CA ALA A 27 27.79 -5.47 15.64
C ALA A 27 28.68 -5.12 14.45
N GLU A 28 29.68 -5.97 14.10
CA GLU A 28 30.57 -5.80 12.96
C GLU A 28 29.77 -5.85 11.65
N HIS A 29 28.82 -6.78 11.56
CA HIS A 29 27.95 -6.88 10.38
C HIS A 29 27.11 -5.63 10.22
N HIS A 30 26.55 -5.09 11.30
CA HIS A 30 25.77 -3.84 11.23
C HIS A 30 26.63 -2.65 10.83
N ALA A 31 27.86 -2.53 11.34
CA ALA A 31 28.79 -1.49 10.92
C ALA A 31 29.19 -1.63 9.44
N TRP A 32 29.32 -2.85 8.95
CA TRP A 32 29.54 -3.13 7.54
C TRP A 32 28.32 -2.73 6.70
N LEU A 33 27.08 -3.11 7.10
CA LEU A 33 25.85 -2.75 6.41
C LEU A 33 25.66 -1.24 6.28
N ALA A 34 26.01 -0.47 7.32
CA ALA A 34 25.89 0.99 7.31
C ALA A 34 26.62 1.64 6.12
N ARG A 35 27.71 1.00 5.62
CA ARG A 35 28.52 1.47 4.47
C ARG A 35 28.11 0.83 3.15
N HIS A 36 27.33 -0.27 3.16
CA HIS A 36 27.02 -1.06 1.97
C HIS A 36 25.55 -1.00 1.53
N LEU A 37 24.66 -0.55 2.43
CA LEU A 37 23.28 -0.27 2.06
C LEU A 37 23.22 1.06 1.30
N THR A 38 22.63 1.00 0.11
CA THR A 38 22.33 2.18 -0.70
C THR A 38 21.08 2.88 -0.19
N ASP A 39 20.85 4.13 -0.59
CA ASP A 39 19.61 4.86 -0.26
C ASP A 39 18.36 4.10 -0.69
N ARG A 40 18.42 3.43 -1.85
CA ARG A 40 17.34 2.55 -2.33
C ARG A 40 17.08 1.37 -1.39
N ASP A 41 18.13 0.75 -0.84
CA ASP A 41 17.95 -0.38 0.09
C ASP A 41 17.34 0.08 1.41
N ARG A 42 17.78 1.23 1.91
CA ARG A 42 17.24 1.88 3.11
C ARG A 42 15.78 2.25 2.91
N TRP A 43 15.46 2.86 1.77
CA TRP A 43 14.08 3.15 1.38
C TRP A 43 13.25 1.87 1.27
N LEU A 44 13.77 0.80 0.67
CA LEU A 44 13.08 -0.49 0.59
C LEU A 44 12.82 -1.10 1.97
N CYS A 45 13.75 -0.97 2.93
CA CYS A 45 13.53 -1.37 4.32
C CYS A 45 12.36 -0.60 4.94
N ARG A 46 12.28 0.72 4.72
CA ARG A 46 11.15 1.55 5.19
C ARG A 46 9.83 1.13 4.55
N MET A 47 9.83 0.85 3.25
CA MET A 47 8.65 0.36 2.53
C MET A 47 8.18 -0.99 3.06
N LEU A 48 9.09 -1.93 3.32
CA LEU A 48 8.76 -3.24 3.90
C LEU A 48 8.31 -3.13 5.36
N PHE A 49 8.85 -2.20 6.13
CA PHE A 49 8.40 -1.94 7.48
C PHE A 49 6.97 -1.38 7.50
N GLU A 50 6.65 -0.43 6.64
CA GLU A 50 5.33 0.20 6.55
C GLU A 50 4.28 -0.75 5.94
N HIS A 51 4.59 -1.38 4.79
CA HIS A 51 3.62 -2.15 3.98
C HIS A 51 3.73 -3.65 4.18
N HIS A 52 4.63 -4.09 5.04
CA HIS A 52 4.84 -5.47 5.50
C HIS A 52 5.35 -6.45 4.45
N VAL A 53 4.67 -6.60 3.33
CA VAL A 53 5.02 -7.59 2.29
C VAL A 53 4.98 -6.94 0.92
N LEU A 54 6.06 -7.10 0.16
CA LEU A 54 6.10 -6.76 -1.26
C LEU A 54 6.58 -7.96 -2.07
N THR A 55 5.99 -8.17 -3.24
CA THR A 55 6.47 -9.21 -4.17
C THR A 55 7.68 -8.71 -4.97
N SER A 56 8.47 -9.66 -5.51
CA SER A 56 9.59 -9.32 -6.40
C SER A 56 9.14 -8.46 -7.59
N THR A 57 7.93 -8.71 -8.13
CA THR A 57 7.37 -7.91 -9.22
C THR A 57 7.09 -6.49 -8.77
N GLN A 58 6.42 -6.31 -7.63
CA GLN A 58 6.16 -5.00 -7.05
C GLN A 58 7.46 -4.23 -6.77
N ILE A 59 8.46 -4.89 -6.17
CA ILE A 59 9.75 -4.27 -5.88
C ILE A 59 10.48 -3.85 -7.18
N ILE A 60 10.42 -4.67 -8.24
CA ILE A 60 10.98 -4.31 -9.55
C ILE A 60 10.31 -3.03 -10.07
N ASP A 61 8.98 -3.02 -10.07
CA ASP A 61 8.17 -1.91 -10.60
C ASP A 61 8.49 -0.58 -9.89
N ILE A 62 8.68 -0.62 -8.57
CA ILE A 62 8.85 0.61 -7.77
C ILE A 62 10.31 1.02 -7.57
N ALA A 63 11.29 0.11 -7.62
CA ALA A 63 12.64 0.38 -7.14
C ALA A 63 13.76 0.14 -8.16
N PHE A 64 13.53 -0.66 -9.20
CA PHE A 64 14.62 -1.08 -10.07
C PHE A 64 14.34 -0.80 -11.55
N PRO A 65 15.39 -0.58 -12.37
CA PRO A 65 15.22 -0.41 -13.82
C PRO A 65 14.90 -1.72 -14.54
N GLY A 66 15.11 -2.87 -13.89
CA GLY A 66 14.85 -4.17 -14.51
C GLY A 66 15.08 -5.36 -13.59
N ARG A 67 14.55 -6.50 -14.00
CA ARG A 67 14.51 -7.75 -13.25
C ARG A 67 15.90 -8.26 -12.83
N ARG A 68 16.90 -8.19 -13.72
CA ARG A 68 18.24 -8.71 -13.43
C ARG A 68 18.91 -7.97 -12.27
N ALA A 69 18.87 -6.65 -12.31
CA ALA A 69 19.43 -5.80 -11.25
C ALA A 69 18.71 -6.03 -9.92
N ALA A 70 17.37 -6.07 -9.95
CA ALA A 70 16.54 -6.34 -8.77
C ALA A 70 16.86 -7.70 -8.14
N ASN A 71 16.85 -8.77 -8.94
CA ASN A 71 17.09 -10.13 -8.43
C ASN A 71 18.48 -10.28 -7.80
N LEU A 72 19.52 -9.67 -8.41
CA LEU A 72 20.86 -9.69 -7.84
C LEU A 72 20.90 -8.95 -6.49
N ARG A 73 20.33 -7.73 -6.44
CA ARG A 73 20.35 -6.95 -5.20
C ARG A 73 19.51 -7.59 -4.09
N LEU A 74 18.31 -8.05 -4.40
CA LEU A 74 17.43 -8.73 -3.45
C LEU A 74 18.04 -10.03 -2.90
N ARG A 75 18.81 -10.76 -3.74
CA ARG A 75 19.57 -11.91 -3.28
C ARG A 75 20.63 -11.50 -2.24
N ASN A 76 21.37 -10.44 -2.49
CA ASN A 76 22.38 -9.93 -1.55
C ASN A 76 21.72 -9.48 -0.24
N LEU A 77 20.64 -8.68 -0.31
CA LEU A 77 19.90 -8.23 0.87
C LEU A 77 19.35 -9.39 1.70
N TYR A 78 18.92 -10.48 1.05
CA TYR A 78 18.51 -11.70 1.74
C TYR A 78 19.69 -12.38 2.45
N GLN A 79 20.82 -12.53 1.77
CA GLN A 79 22.03 -13.15 2.35
C GLN A 79 22.58 -12.34 3.53
N TRP A 80 22.47 -11.01 3.47
CA TRP A 80 22.87 -10.09 4.55
C TRP A 80 21.87 -10.00 5.70
N GLY A 81 20.75 -10.72 5.64
CA GLY A 81 19.72 -10.68 6.68
C GLY A 81 18.92 -9.38 6.75
N VAL A 82 19.00 -8.55 5.73
CA VAL A 82 18.25 -7.29 5.61
C VAL A 82 16.79 -7.55 5.30
N VAL A 83 16.52 -8.52 4.42
CA VAL A 83 15.18 -8.98 4.08
C VAL A 83 15.07 -10.50 4.25
N HIS A 84 13.88 -10.95 4.64
CA HIS A 84 13.50 -12.36 4.51
C HIS A 84 12.62 -12.54 3.29
N ARG A 85 12.54 -13.77 2.76
CA ARG A 85 11.73 -14.08 1.59
C ARG A 85 11.07 -15.44 1.71
N PHE A 86 9.95 -15.58 1.04
CA PHE A 86 9.25 -16.86 0.88
C PHE A 86 8.57 -16.90 -0.49
N GLN A 87 8.20 -18.09 -0.95
CA GLN A 87 7.54 -18.27 -2.23
C GLN A 87 6.35 -19.21 -2.07
N PRO A 88 5.12 -18.75 -2.27
CA PRO A 88 3.97 -19.64 -2.31
C PRO A 88 4.15 -20.73 -3.38
N HIS A 89 3.66 -21.92 -3.10
CA HIS A 89 3.67 -23.02 -4.06
C HIS A 89 2.63 -22.79 -5.16
N ARG A 90 2.97 -23.19 -6.38
CA ARG A 90 2.06 -23.21 -7.52
C ARG A 90 2.29 -24.49 -8.32
N GLU A 91 1.22 -25.18 -8.69
CA GLU A 91 1.30 -26.44 -9.44
C GLU A 91 1.94 -26.23 -10.83
N ARG A 92 1.60 -25.15 -11.51
CA ARG A 92 2.18 -24.81 -12.82
C ARG A 92 2.79 -23.43 -12.79
N GLY A 93 4.07 -23.33 -13.19
CA GLY A 93 4.84 -22.08 -13.13
C GLY A 93 5.32 -21.78 -11.72
N SER A 94 5.59 -20.51 -11.41
CA SER A 94 6.01 -20.06 -10.10
C SER A 94 5.37 -18.72 -9.74
N HIS A 95 4.98 -18.58 -8.48
CA HIS A 95 4.64 -17.26 -7.94
C HIS A 95 5.90 -16.39 -7.89
N PRO A 96 5.76 -15.04 -7.88
CA PRO A 96 6.86 -14.17 -7.54
C PRO A 96 7.38 -14.51 -6.14
N MET A 97 8.61 -14.14 -5.85
CA MET A 97 9.14 -14.18 -4.49
C MET A 97 8.48 -13.05 -3.68
N TYR A 98 8.14 -13.32 -2.43
CA TYR A 98 7.57 -12.38 -1.46
C TYR A 98 8.67 -11.99 -0.48
N TYR A 99 8.77 -10.72 -0.16
CA TYR A 99 9.79 -10.16 0.73
C TYR A 99 9.14 -9.46 1.91
N VAL A 100 9.75 -9.67 3.07
CA VAL A 100 9.44 -8.98 4.33
C VAL A 100 10.74 -8.44 4.92
N LEU A 101 10.65 -7.45 5.80
CA LEU A 101 11.82 -6.95 6.52
C LEU A 101 12.40 -8.05 7.42
N ASP A 102 13.74 -8.14 7.54
CA ASP A 102 14.41 -9.03 8.47
C ASP A 102 15.24 -8.24 9.49
N THR A 103 15.80 -8.93 10.45
CA THR A 103 16.42 -8.35 11.65
C THR A 103 17.48 -7.30 11.35
N ALA A 104 18.43 -7.60 10.45
CA ALA A 104 19.50 -6.63 10.13
C ALA A 104 18.96 -5.37 9.43
N GLY A 105 17.91 -5.51 8.61
CA GLY A 105 17.20 -4.38 8.02
C GLY A 105 16.46 -3.54 9.06
N ALA A 106 15.79 -4.18 10.02
CA ALA A 106 15.11 -3.50 11.11
C ALA A 106 16.09 -2.74 12.03
N VAL A 107 17.25 -3.34 12.33
CA VAL A 107 18.31 -2.65 13.11
C VAL A 107 18.87 -1.45 12.34
N ALA A 108 19.11 -1.58 11.03
CA ALA A 108 19.57 -0.47 10.21
C ALA A 108 18.55 0.68 10.22
N LEU A 109 17.26 0.37 10.06
CA LEU A 109 16.18 1.34 10.09
C LEU A 109 16.08 2.06 11.45
N ALA A 110 16.10 1.32 12.56
CA ALA A 110 16.04 1.91 13.89
C ALA A 110 17.18 2.91 14.12
N ARG A 111 18.41 2.52 13.79
CA ARG A 111 19.60 3.38 13.96
C ARG A 111 19.55 4.65 13.11
N GLU A 112 19.01 4.58 11.90
CA GLU A 112 18.81 5.76 11.06
C GLU A 112 17.84 6.77 11.68
N ASP A 113 16.82 6.27 12.39
CA ASP A 113 15.84 7.11 13.07
C ASP A 113 16.27 7.49 14.51
N GLY A 114 17.50 7.15 14.91
CA GLY A 114 18.02 7.41 16.25
C GLY A 114 17.36 6.59 17.37
N LEU A 115 16.75 5.44 16.99
CA LEU A 115 16.02 4.55 17.90
C LEU A 115 16.84 3.32 18.26
N GLU A 116 16.60 2.77 19.43
CA GLU A 116 17.00 1.41 19.72
C GLU A 116 16.10 0.40 18.97
N PRO A 117 16.64 -0.74 18.51
CA PRO A 117 15.86 -1.72 17.74
C PRO A 117 14.56 -2.19 18.41
N LYS A 118 14.53 -2.24 19.76
CA LYS A 118 13.32 -2.58 20.53
C LYS A 118 12.22 -1.53 20.46
N GLU A 119 12.59 -0.25 20.28
CA GLU A 119 11.67 0.88 20.20
C GLU A 119 10.94 0.90 18.85
N LEU A 120 11.55 0.35 17.80
CA LEU A 120 10.93 0.19 16.50
C LEU A 120 9.65 -0.68 16.55
N GLY A 121 9.50 -1.52 17.58
CA GLY A 121 8.36 -2.45 17.71
C GLY A 121 8.38 -3.55 16.66
N TYR A 122 9.53 -3.79 16.02
CA TYR A 122 9.72 -4.88 15.07
C TYR A 122 9.73 -6.25 15.77
N SER A 123 9.10 -7.26 15.18
CA SER A 123 9.19 -8.66 15.57
C SER A 123 9.40 -9.51 14.33
N ARG A 124 10.52 -10.24 14.30
CA ARG A 124 10.88 -11.12 13.20
C ARG A 124 9.85 -12.23 13.00
N GLU A 125 9.40 -12.82 14.09
CA GLU A 125 8.40 -13.90 14.10
C GLU A 125 7.09 -13.44 13.49
N ARG A 126 6.65 -12.23 13.83
CA ARG A 126 5.44 -11.62 13.27
C ARG A 126 5.58 -11.36 11.77
N GLU A 127 6.72 -10.82 11.33
CA GLU A 127 6.93 -10.52 9.91
C GLU A 127 7.07 -11.81 9.07
N ILE A 128 7.77 -12.83 9.56
CA ILE A 128 7.83 -14.14 8.89
C ILE A 128 6.46 -14.83 8.95
N GLY A 129 5.73 -14.72 10.06
CA GLY A 129 4.38 -15.26 10.21
C GLY A 129 3.37 -14.73 9.18
N ARG A 130 3.62 -13.57 8.58
CA ARG A 130 2.80 -13.03 7.49
C ARG A 130 2.73 -13.95 6.27
N ALA A 131 3.75 -14.76 6.05
CA ALA A 131 3.77 -15.80 5.02
C ALA A 131 2.58 -16.76 5.13
N PHE A 132 2.10 -16.99 6.34
CA PHE A 132 0.98 -17.89 6.65
C PHE A 132 -0.32 -17.15 6.99
N SER A 133 -0.32 -15.81 6.90
CA SER A 133 -1.50 -15.00 7.18
C SER A 133 -2.59 -15.24 6.15
N LEU A 134 -3.84 -15.35 6.62
CA LEU A 134 -5.04 -15.40 5.76
C LEU A 134 -5.28 -14.08 5.01
N GLN A 135 -4.59 -13.01 5.41
CA GLN A 135 -4.69 -11.69 4.77
C GLN A 135 -3.54 -11.42 3.79
N LEU A 136 -2.65 -12.39 3.54
CA LEU A 136 -1.48 -12.18 2.67
C LEU A 136 -1.88 -11.68 1.26
N ALA A 137 -2.88 -12.33 0.65
CA ALA A 137 -3.35 -11.94 -0.68
C ALA A 137 -3.95 -10.53 -0.67
N HIS A 138 -4.72 -10.21 0.36
CA HIS A 138 -5.32 -8.88 0.54
C HIS A 138 -4.23 -7.81 0.65
N THR A 139 -3.26 -7.98 1.54
CA THR A 139 -2.14 -7.05 1.72
C THR A 139 -1.39 -6.82 0.40
N VAL A 140 -1.03 -7.90 -0.29
CA VAL A 140 -0.29 -7.81 -1.57
C VAL A 140 -1.13 -7.19 -2.67
N GLY A 141 -2.43 -7.50 -2.73
CA GLY A 141 -3.36 -6.90 -3.68
C GLY A 141 -3.54 -5.41 -3.47
N CYS A 142 -3.76 -4.99 -2.24
CA CYS A 142 -3.85 -3.58 -1.86
C CYS A 142 -2.54 -2.84 -2.20
N ASN A 143 -1.37 -3.39 -1.82
CA ASN A 143 -0.07 -2.84 -2.19
C ASN A 143 0.10 -2.74 -3.71
N GLY A 144 -0.47 -3.67 -4.47
CA GLY A 144 -0.46 -3.67 -5.93
C GLY A 144 -1.06 -2.40 -6.54
N LEU A 145 -2.12 -1.87 -5.96
CA LEU A 145 -2.75 -0.62 -6.39
C LEU A 145 -1.76 0.56 -6.34
N PHE A 146 -1.03 0.68 -5.26
CA PHE A 146 -0.06 1.77 -5.06
C PHE A 146 1.22 1.56 -5.86
N THR A 147 1.71 0.33 -5.95
CA THR A 147 2.92 0.06 -6.75
C THR A 147 2.71 0.31 -8.23
N THR A 148 1.48 0.16 -8.77
CA THR A 148 1.18 0.55 -10.15
C THR A 148 1.21 2.06 -10.35
N LEU A 149 0.79 2.86 -9.36
CA LEU A 149 0.93 4.32 -9.41
C LEU A 149 2.40 4.74 -9.45
N ILE A 150 3.25 4.14 -8.61
CA ILE A 150 4.69 4.42 -8.60
C ILE A 150 5.30 3.99 -9.95
N ARG A 151 4.95 2.80 -10.46
CA ARG A 151 5.40 2.36 -11.79
C ARG A 151 5.01 3.36 -12.87
N ARG A 152 3.79 3.87 -12.84
CA ARG A 152 3.30 4.88 -13.79
C ARG A 152 4.09 6.19 -13.66
N ALA A 153 4.30 6.68 -12.43
CA ALA A 153 5.07 7.89 -12.15
C ALA A 153 6.53 7.81 -12.63
N ARG A 154 7.08 6.60 -12.74
CA ARG A 154 8.45 6.36 -13.23
C ARG A 154 8.57 6.23 -14.75
N GLN A 155 7.47 6.29 -15.48
CA GLN A 155 7.53 6.28 -16.95
C GLN A 155 8.04 7.61 -17.49
N PRO A 156 8.80 7.60 -18.59
CA PRO A 156 9.20 8.86 -19.26
C PRO A 156 7.96 9.71 -19.61
N GLY A 157 8.03 10.99 -19.28
CA GLY A 157 6.93 11.93 -19.56
C GLY A 157 5.73 11.85 -18.60
N ALA A 158 5.80 11.03 -17.55
CA ALA A 158 4.75 11.00 -16.54
C ALA A 158 4.68 12.33 -15.77
N THR A 159 3.48 12.87 -15.60
CA THR A 159 3.19 14.10 -14.84
C THR A 159 2.72 13.80 -13.43
N GLY A 160 2.22 12.58 -13.21
CA GLY A 160 1.67 12.17 -11.94
C GLY A 160 2.72 11.63 -10.97
N VAL A 161 2.56 11.91 -9.68
CA VAL A 161 3.43 11.42 -8.59
C VAL A 161 2.62 11.02 -7.37
N LEU A 162 2.94 9.86 -6.80
CA LEU A 162 2.36 9.42 -5.52
C LEU A 162 3.07 10.19 -4.39
N THR A 163 2.32 10.98 -3.62
CA THR A 163 2.87 11.85 -2.58
C THR A 163 2.62 11.33 -1.16
N ALA A 164 1.64 10.43 -0.98
CA ALA A 164 1.43 9.68 0.25
C ALA A 164 0.94 8.26 -0.07
N TRP A 165 1.41 7.31 0.73
CA TRP A 165 0.92 5.94 0.76
C TRP A 165 1.04 5.41 2.18
N TRP A 166 -0.10 5.20 2.84
CA TRP A 166 -0.19 4.67 4.19
C TRP A 166 -0.79 3.28 4.18
N SER A 167 -0.24 2.41 4.99
CA SER A 167 -0.76 1.06 5.19
C SER A 167 -2.03 1.05 6.04
N ALA A 168 -2.79 -0.05 6.00
CA ALA A 168 -3.92 -0.28 6.92
C ALA A 168 -3.48 -0.16 8.40
N SER A 169 -2.27 -0.61 8.73
CA SER A 169 -1.72 -0.50 10.08
C SER A 169 -1.53 0.95 10.52
N ARG A 170 -1.05 1.83 9.61
CA ARG A 170 -0.94 3.27 9.88
C ARG A 170 -2.31 3.92 9.97
N CYS A 171 -3.21 3.63 9.03
CA CYS A 171 -4.60 4.12 9.09
C CYS A 171 -5.28 3.73 10.42
N GLY A 172 -5.04 2.50 10.89
CA GLY A 172 -5.55 2.01 12.17
C GLY A 172 -4.98 2.76 13.38
N ARG A 173 -3.73 3.24 13.33
CA ARG A 173 -3.18 4.08 14.41
C ARG A 173 -3.83 5.47 14.47
N HIS A 174 -4.19 6.02 13.31
CA HIS A 174 -4.76 7.37 13.24
C HIS A 174 -6.28 7.40 13.43
N TRP A 175 -6.99 6.39 12.93
CA TRP A 175 -8.46 6.40 12.88
C TRP A 175 -9.11 5.10 13.37
N GLY A 176 -8.34 4.14 13.89
CA GLY A 176 -8.79 2.78 14.19
C GLY A 176 -9.91 2.69 15.22
N ASP A 177 -10.05 3.67 16.10
CA ASP A 177 -11.17 3.77 17.04
C ASP A 177 -12.52 4.00 16.31
N ILE A 178 -12.49 4.49 15.08
CA ILE A 178 -13.66 4.80 14.26
C ILE A 178 -13.72 3.87 13.05
N VAL A 179 -12.69 3.92 12.18
CA VAL A 179 -12.59 3.12 10.95
C VAL A 179 -11.14 2.82 10.61
N THR A 180 -10.89 1.63 10.08
CA THR A 180 -9.55 1.26 9.56
C THR A 180 -9.67 1.03 8.06
N PRO A 181 -9.33 2.02 7.22
CA PRO A 181 -9.16 1.83 5.77
C PRO A 181 -8.06 0.82 5.47
N ASP A 182 -8.17 0.09 4.36
CA ASP A 182 -7.10 -0.81 3.89
C ASP A 182 -5.85 -0.05 3.42
N GLY A 183 -6.00 1.23 3.13
CA GLY A 183 -4.91 2.16 2.85
C GLY A 183 -5.40 3.59 2.64
N TYR A 184 -4.46 4.51 2.67
CA TYR A 184 -4.66 5.92 2.31
C TYR A 184 -3.60 6.32 1.29
N GLY A 185 -4.01 7.09 0.28
CA GLY A 185 -3.14 7.59 -0.76
C GLY A 185 -3.35 9.05 -1.07
N ARG A 186 -2.30 9.67 -1.63
CA ARG A 186 -2.36 11.01 -2.22
C ARG A 186 -1.59 11.03 -3.52
N TRP A 187 -2.22 11.52 -4.57
CA TRP A 187 -1.67 11.59 -5.91
C TRP A 187 -1.71 13.03 -6.41
N ARG A 188 -0.61 13.49 -6.94
CA ARG A 188 -0.54 14.76 -7.65
C ARG A 188 -0.31 14.50 -9.12
N ASP A 189 -1.12 15.13 -9.98
CA ASP A 189 -0.94 15.08 -11.43
C ASP A 189 -1.13 16.51 -11.98
N ASN A 190 -0.04 17.11 -12.47
CA ASN A 190 0.02 18.53 -12.75
C ASN A 190 -0.43 19.36 -11.53
N ASP A 191 -1.44 20.23 -11.71
CA ASP A 191 -1.98 21.10 -10.66
C ASP A 191 -3.08 20.42 -9.83
N ARG A 192 -3.42 19.16 -10.10
CA ARG A 192 -4.45 18.41 -9.38
C ARG A 192 -3.82 17.59 -8.27
N ASP A 193 -4.28 17.79 -7.05
CA ASP A 193 -3.89 17.03 -5.88
C ASP A 193 -5.12 16.33 -5.31
N VAL A 194 -5.11 15.01 -5.28
CA VAL A 194 -6.23 14.18 -4.82
C VAL A 194 -5.77 13.23 -3.74
N GLU A 195 -6.64 13.01 -2.77
CA GLU A 195 -6.42 12.01 -1.72
C GLU A 195 -7.61 11.06 -1.64
N TRP A 196 -7.39 9.84 -1.14
CA TRP A 196 -8.44 8.85 -1.00
C TRP A 196 -8.12 7.84 0.11
N PHE A 197 -9.17 7.25 0.65
CA PHE A 197 -9.11 5.95 1.33
C PHE A 197 -9.36 4.84 0.32
N VAL A 198 -8.73 3.68 0.51
CA VAL A 198 -9.00 2.49 -0.29
C VAL A 198 -9.60 1.38 0.57
N GLU A 199 -10.62 0.72 0.02
CA GLU A 199 -11.17 -0.55 0.49
C GLU A 199 -10.96 -1.58 -0.63
N PHE A 200 -10.22 -2.63 -0.32
CA PHE A 200 -9.83 -3.66 -1.28
C PHE A 200 -10.61 -4.95 -1.03
N ASP A 201 -11.66 -5.20 -1.81
CA ASP A 201 -12.46 -6.42 -1.71
C ASP A 201 -11.96 -7.51 -2.67
N PHE A 202 -11.50 -8.62 -2.12
CA PHE A 202 -11.13 -9.82 -2.89
C PHE A 202 -12.33 -10.62 -3.41
N GLY A 203 -13.56 -10.19 -3.11
CA GLY A 203 -14.79 -10.91 -3.45
C GLY A 203 -15.19 -11.95 -2.41
N THR A 204 -14.50 -12.03 -1.29
CA THR A 204 -14.78 -12.99 -0.19
C THR A 204 -15.53 -12.37 0.98
N GLU A 205 -15.53 -11.05 1.11
CA GLU A 205 -16.25 -10.33 2.16
C GLU A 205 -17.76 -10.27 1.84
N GLN A 206 -18.60 -10.32 2.86
CA GLN A 206 -20.04 -10.06 2.70
C GLN A 206 -20.27 -8.59 2.34
N LEU A 207 -21.08 -8.33 1.32
CA LEU A 207 -21.35 -6.96 0.84
C LEU A 207 -21.99 -6.07 1.91
N SER A 208 -22.80 -6.64 2.80
CA SER A 208 -23.37 -5.94 3.95
C SER A 208 -22.31 -5.43 4.92
N ARG A 209 -21.22 -6.18 5.10
CA ARG A 209 -20.10 -5.75 5.95
C ARG A 209 -19.31 -4.62 5.31
N LEU A 210 -19.05 -4.72 4.00
CA LEU A 210 -18.41 -3.64 3.22
C LEU A 210 -19.27 -2.37 3.29
N ALA A 211 -20.59 -2.48 3.04
CA ALA A 211 -21.53 -1.37 3.09
C ALA A 211 -21.64 -0.76 4.50
N GLY A 212 -21.59 -1.59 5.54
CA GLY A 212 -21.62 -1.14 6.95
C GLY A 212 -20.43 -0.28 7.36
N LYS A 213 -19.30 -0.31 6.61
CA LYS A 213 -18.17 0.60 6.85
C LYS A 213 -18.54 2.07 6.59
N LEU A 214 -19.54 2.36 5.73
CA LEU A 214 -19.93 3.73 5.38
C LEU A 214 -20.41 4.55 6.60
N ALA A 215 -21.13 3.93 7.53
CA ALA A 215 -21.53 4.58 8.77
C ALA A 215 -20.30 4.99 9.62
N ARG A 216 -19.24 4.19 9.60
CA ARG A 216 -17.98 4.54 10.29
C ARG A 216 -17.26 5.70 9.59
N TYR A 217 -17.26 5.76 8.25
CA TYR A 217 -16.73 6.91 7.51
C TYR A 217 -17.53 8.18 7.77
N GLN A 218 -18.87 8.08 7.88
CA GLN A 218 -19.67 9.23 8.33
C GLN A 218 -19.24 9.67 9.73
N ARG A 219 -19.09 8.74 10.67
CA ARG A 219 -18.60 9.06 12.01
C ARG A 219 -17.22 9.73 12.00
N LEU A 220 -16.30 9.26 11.14
CA LEU A 220 -15.01 9.91 10.93
C LEU A 220 -15.19 11.37 10.48
N ALA A 221 -16.04 11.60 9.46
CA ALA A 221 -16.33 12.93 8.96
C ALA A 221 -16.97 13.86 10.00
N GLU A 222 -17.83 13.31 10.88
CA GLU A 222 -18.46 14.07 11.97
C GLU A 222 -17.46 14.51 13.04
N VAL A 223 -16.58 13.58 13.47
CA VAL A 223 -15.65 13.83 14.57
C VAL A 223 -14.45 14.67 14.13
N THR A 224 -13.95 14.43 12.92
CA THR A 224 -12.66 15.01 12.45
C THR A 224 -12.80 16.02 11.30
N GLY A 225 -13.96 16.11 10.68
CA GLY A 225 -14.15 16.90 9.44
C GLY A 225 -13.56 16.25 8.19
N ILE A 226 -12.95 15.05 8.30
CA ILE A 226 -12.33 14.35 7.17
C ILE A 226 -13.43 13.76 6.27
N THR A 227 -13.50 14.24 5.03
CA THR A 227 -14.45 13.79 4.01
C THR A 227 -13.74 13.21 2.77
N THR A 228 -12.54 12.68 2.97
CA THR A 228 -11.73 12.03 1.94
C THR A 228 -12.51 10.93 1.23
N PRO A 229 -12.52 10.85 -0.12
CA PRO A 229 -13.21 9.83 -0.88
C PRO A 229 -12.80 8.42 -0.52
N VAL A 230 -13.77 7.52 -0.47
CA VAL A 230 -13.56 6.08 -0.29
C VAL A 230 -13.63 5.39 -1.64
N LEU A 231 -12.52 4.84 -2.09
CA LEU A 231 -12.39 4.12 -3.35
C LEU A 231 -12.45 2.62 -3.06
N VAL A 232 -13.50 1.96 -3.57
CA VAL A 232 -13.71 0.52 -3.39
C VAL A 232 -13.25 -0.22 -4.64
N TRP A 233 -12.19 -1.03 -4.52
CA TRP A 233 -11.73 -1.90 -5.59
C TRP A 233 -12.33 -3.30 -5.44
N LEU A 234 -12.85 -3.86 -6.54
CA LEU A 234 -13.53 -5.16 -6.58
C LEU A 234 -12.92 -6.05 -7.68
N PRO A 235 -12.95 -7.38 -7.56
CA PRO A 235 -12.25 -8.27 -8.48
C PRO A 235 -12.90 -8.38 -9.89
N SER A 236 -14.20 -8.10 -10.01
CA SER A 236 -14.94 -8.25 -11.28
C SER A 236 -16.08 -7.26 -11.41
N ALA A 237 -16.51 -7.00 -12.65
CA ALA A 237 -17.65 -6.15 -12.96
C ALA A 237 -18.96 -6.64 -12.32
N THR A 238 -19.17 -7.96 -12.27
CA THR A 238 -20.35 -8.53 -11.60
C THR A 238 -20.33 -8.24 -10.09
N ARG A 239 -19.16 -8.41 -9.45
CA ARG A 239 -19.00 -8.11 -8.04
C ARG A 239 -19.20 -6.61 -7.77
N GLU A 240 -18.68 -5.76 -8.65
CA GLU A 240 -18.87 -4.32 -8.59
C GLU A 240 -20.35 -3.92 -8.67
N ALA A 241 -21.09 -4.49 -9.64
CA ALA A 241 -22.51 -4.21 -9.81
C ALA A 241 -23.34 -4.55 -8.55
N ASN A 242 -23.03 -5.68 -7.91
CA ASN A 242 -23.70 -6.08 -6.66
C ASN A 242 -23.27 -5.21 -5.48
N ALA A 243 -21.99 -4.88 -5.37
CA ALA A 243 -21.47 -4.00 -4.33
C ALA A 243 -22.06 -2.60 -4.42
N ARG A 244 -22.21 -2.05 -5.63
CA ARG A 244 -22.83 -0.73 -5.87
C ARG A 244 -24.27 -0.66 -5.34
N LYS A 245 -25.07 -1.73 -5.50
CA LYS A 245 -26.43 -1.77 -4.95
C LYS A 245 -26.42 -1.66 -3.42
N ALA A 246 -25.60 -2.48 -2.76
CA ALA A 246 -25.49 -2.50 -1.30
C ALA A 246 -24.90 -1.17 -0.75
N LEU A 247 -23.87 -0.63 -1.40
CA LEU A 247 -23.27 0.64 -1.02
C LEU A 247 -24.22 1.82 -1.23
N ALA A 248 -24.97 1.86 -2.35
CA ALA A 248 -25.95 2.91 -2.61
C ALA A 248 -27.12 2.87 -1.60
N GLU A 249 -27.56 1.69 -1.21
CA GLU A 249 -28.59 1.53 -0.16
C GLU A 249 -28.06 2.02 1.18
N ALA A 250 -26.88 1.58 1.59
CA ALA A 250 -26.26 2.03 2.84
C ALA A 250 -25.98 3.54 2.84
N LEU A 251 -25.54 4.11 1.71
CA LEU A 251 -25.27 5.55 1.58
C LEU A 251 -26.56 6.37 1.75
N ARG A 252 -27.69 5.92 1.16
CA ARG A 252 -29.00 6.58 1.32
C ARG A 252 -29.53 6.48 2.77
N ALA A 253 -29.11 5.48 3.52
CA ALA A 253 -29.50 5.30 4.93
C ALA A 253 -28.67 6.16 5.90
N LEU A 254 -27.62 6.85 5.44
CA LEU A 254 -26.83 7.75 6.27
C LEU A 254 -27.58 9.06 6.50
N ASP A 255 -27.34 9.68 7.66
CA ASP A 255 -27.89 11.02 7.98
C ASP A 255 -27.28 12.11 7.08
N ARG A 256 -26.01 11.96 6.71
CA ARG A 256 -25.26 12.95 5.91
C ARG A 256 -24.46 12.29 4.78
N PRO A 257 -25.14 11.70 3.78
CA PRO A 257 -24.49 10.94 2.71
C PRO A 257 -23.47 11.76 1.91
N ALA A 258 -23.69 13.06 1.74
CA ALA A 258 -22.74 13.93 1.04
C ALA A 258 -21.36 14.05 1.72
N ARG A 259 -21.25 13.68 3.00
CA ARG A 259 -19.96 13.67 3.72
C ARG A 259 -19.18 12.36 3.55
N VAL A 260 -19.72 11.38 2.83
CA VAL A 260 -19.10 10.10 2.56
C VAL A 260 -19.04 9.87 1.05
N PRO A 261 -18.14 10.55 0.33
CA PRO A 261 -17.97 10.37 -1.11
C PRO A 261 -17.42 8.95 -1.39
N VAL A 262 -18.14 8.18 -2.21
CA VAL A 262 -17.78 6.78 -2.52
C VAL A 262 -17.77 6.54 -4.02
N ALA A 263 -16.67 5.97 -4.51
CA ALA A 263 -16.57 5.47 -5.88
C ALA A 263 -16.11 4.01 -5.90
N THR A 264 -16.51 3.29 -6.94
CA THR A 264 -16.15 1.88 -7.14
C THR A 264 -15.36 1.70 -8.43
N SER A 265 -14.61 0.63 -8.46
CA SER A 265 -13.96 0.11 -9.67
C SER A 265 -13.82 -1.40 -9.58
N SER A 266 -13.66 -2.07 -10.73
CA SER A 266 -13.35 -3.49 -10.77
C SER A 266 -12.06 -3.79 -11.51
N GLY A 267 -11.51 -4.98 -11.29
CA GLY A 267 -10.35 -5.48 -12.06
C GLY A 267 -10.58 -5.43 -13.56
N ASP A 268 -11.82 -5.61 -14.01
CA ASP A 268 -12.19 -5.61 -15.44
C ASP A 268 -12.35 -4.19 -16.02
N ALA A 269 -12.28 -3.15 -15.20
CA ALA A 269 -12.54 -1.77 -15.63
C ALA A 269 -11.40 -1.14 -16.43
N ALA A 270 -10.19 -1.73 -16.41
CA ALA A 270 -9.02 -1.26 -17.14
C ALA A 270 -8.16 -2.44 -17.58
N ALA A 271 -7.32 -2.22 -18.60
CA ALA A 271 -6.41 -3.24 -19.15
C ALA A 271 -5.42 -3.78 -18.10
N ASP A 272 -4.94 -2.93 -17.21
CA ASP A 272 -4.24 -3.32 -15.98
C ASP A 272 -5.23 -3.30 -14.81
N PRO A 273 -5.57 -4.45 -14.22
CA PRO A 273 -6.56 -4.53 -13.13
C PRO A 273 -6.22 -3.68 -11.91
N LEU A 274 -4.96 -3.34 -11.72
CA LEU A 274 -4.47 -2.58 -10.57
C LEU A 274 -4.09 -1.13 -10.90
N ASP A 275 -4.17 -0.68 -12.16
CA ASP A 275 -3.86 0.70 -12.52
C ASP A 275 -4.91 1.67 -11.99
N MET A 276 -4.67 2.21 -10.81
CA MET A 276 -5.57 3.17 -10.16
C MET A 276 -5.71 4.49 -10.92
N ALA A 277 -4.70 4.89 -11.70
CA ALA A 277 -4.72 6.16 -12.42
C ALA A 277 -5.63 6.14 -13.66
N ALA A 278 -5.96 4.94 -14.18
CA ALA A 278 -6.81 4.78 -15.36
C ALA A 278 -8.23 5.35 -15.13
N PRO A 279 -8.97 5.70 -16.19
CA PRO A 279 -10.39 6.07 -16.12
C PRO A 279 -11.25 4.86 -15.72
N ARG A 280 -11.36 4.62 -14.42
CA ARG A 280 -12.00 3.42 -13.87
C ARG A 280 -12.95 3.68 -12.72
N TRP A 281 -12.87 4.83 -12.08
CA TRP A 281 -13.62 5.16 -10.87
C TRP A 281 -15.00 5.70 -11.22
N ARG A 282 -16.04 5.13 -10.63
CA ARG A 282 -17.43 5.51 -10.87
C ARG A 282 -18.13 5.76 -9.53
N ARG A 283 -18.74 6.91 -9.40
CA ARG A 283 -19.51 7.32 -8.23
C ARG A 283 -20.67 6.33 -7.94
N VAL A 284 -20.91 6.02 -6.66
CA VAL A 284 -21.89 4.98 -6.25
C VAL A 284 -23.33 5.44 -6.46
N ASP A 285 -23.64 6.68 -6.11
CA ASP A 285 -24.99 7.26 -6.09
C ASP A 285 -25.49 7.75 -7.47
N GLU A 286 -24.61 7.79 -8.48
CA GLU A 286 -24.98 8.19 -9.85
C GLU A 286 -24.83 7.02 -10.85
N SER A 287 -25.96 6.59 -11.40
CA SER A 287 -25.96 5.51 -12.40
C SER A 287 -25.49 5.97 -13.78
N ALA A 288 -25.70 7.22 -14.13
CA ALA A 288 -25.41 7.79 -15.47
C ALA A 288 -23.97 8.31 -15.59
N ALA A 289 -23.26 8.57 -14.50
CA ALA A 289 -21.89 9.07 -14.55
C ALA A 289 -20.93 8.05 -15.16
N GLY A 290 -20.09 8.52 -16.08
CA GLY A 290 -19.00 7.75 -16.66
C GLY A 290 -17.95 7.38 -15.61
N ARG A 291 -16.93 6.61 -16.03
CA ARG A 291 -15.74 6.36 -15.21
C ARG A 291 -14.74 7.50 -15.39
N VAL A 292 -14.14 7.95 -14.30
CA VAL A 292 -13.11 8.99 -14.29
C VAL A 292 -11.75 8.42 -13.90
N ALA A 293 -10.68 9.11 -14.29
CA ALA A 293 -9.32 8.82 -13.84
C ALA A 293 -9.14 9.27 -12.37
N LEU A 294 -8.12 8.75 -11.71
CA LEU A 294 -7.82 9.10 -10.31
C LEU A 294 -7.63 10.62 -10.13
N ALA A 295 -6.92 11.28 -11.04
CA ALA A 295 -6.69 12.71 -11.00
C ALA A 295 -7.98 13.55 -11.22
N ASP A 296 -9.02 12.92 -11.79
CA ASP A 296 -10.31 13.56 -12.08
C ASP A 296 -11.36 13.30 -11.00
N LEU A 297 -11.03 12.67 -9.89
CA LEU A 297 -11.97 12.44 -8.78
C LEU A 297 -12.72 13.71 -8.32
N PRO A 298 -12.10 14.90 -8.27
CA PRO A 298 -12.82 16.11 -7.89
C PRO A 298 -14.02 16.45 -8.80
N VAL A 299 -14.02 15.97 -10.04
CA VAL A 299 -15.17 16.15 -10.96
C VAL A 299 -16.42 15.42 -10.44
N LEU A 300 -16.24 14.31 -9.72
CA LEU A 300 -17.35 13.55 -9.14
C LEU A 300 -17.98 14.26 -7.93
N TRP A 301 -17.23 15.12 -7.24
CA TRP A 301 -17.66 15.84 -6.05
C TRP A 301 -17.11 17.27 -6.06
N PRO A 302 -17.72 18.20 -6.84
CA PRO A 302 -17.22 19.56 -7.00
C PRO A 302 -17.12 20.36 -5.70
N ASP A 303 -18.02 20.07 -4.75
CA ASP A 303 -18.07 20.74 -3.45
C ASP A 303 -17.09 20.17 -2.42
N MET A 304 -16.31 19.15 -2.80
CA MET A 304 -15.37 18.53 -1.90
C MET A 304 -14.14 19.44 -1.69
N ARG A 305 -13.79 19.64 -0.43
CA ARG A 305 -12.60 20.43 -0.09
C ARG A 305 -11.34 19.77 -0.66
N ALA A 306 -10.50 20.56 -1.32
CA ALA A 306 -9.18 20.11 -1.75
C ALA A 306 -8.33 19.65 -0.55
N PRO A 307 -7.42 18.69 -0.74
CA PRO A 307 -6.49 18.26 0.31
C PRO A 307 -5.71 19.46 0.86
N ALA A 308 -5.51 19.51 2.18
CA ALA A 308 -4.70 20.55 2.80
C ALA A 308 -3.28 20.58 2.21
N PRO A 309 -2.64 21.75 2.02
CA PRO A 309 -1.26 21.85 1.59
C PRO A 309 -0.31 21.06 2.49
N ARG A 310 0.82 20.58 1.93
CA ARG A 310 1.88 19.96 2.74
C ARG A 310 2.39 20.96 3.78
N GLY A 311 2.38 20.57 5.05
CA GLY A 311 2.89 21.41 6.16
C GLY A 311 1.82 21.96 7.10
N GLU A 312 0.56 22.04 6.69
CA GLU A 312 -0.51 22.21 7.66
C GLU A 312 -0.78 20.86 8.31
N GLN A 313 -0.32 20.71 9.54
CA GLN A 313 -0.64 19.56 10.38
C GLN A 313 -2.15 19.47 10.47
N ARG A 314 -2.73 18.36 10.00
CA ARG A 314 -4.07 17.99 10.45
C ARG A 314 -4.04 17.96 11.98
N PRO A 315 -5.10 18.39 12.68
CA PRO A 315 -5.11 18.40 14.12
C PRO A 315 -4.61 17.04 14.62
N GLU A 316 -3.47 17.06 15.28
CA GLU A 316 -2.95 15.89 15.98
C GLU A 316 -4.02 15.47 16.97
N LEU A 317 -4.64 14.34 16.72
CA LEU A 317 -5.37 13.64 17.78
C LEU A 317 -4.31 13.42 18.87
N VAL A 318 -4.52 14.01 20.02
CA VAL A 318 -3.61 14.01 21.17
C VAL A 318 -3.15 12.58 21.42
N THR A 319 -1.92 12.27 21.02
CA THR A 319 -1.32 10.96 21.24
C THR A 319 -0.99 10.88 22.73
N PRO A 320 -1.45 9.86 23.47
CA PRO A 320 -1.09 9.71 24.89
C PRO A 320 0.43 9.71 25.04
N ALA A 321 0.95 10.35 26.07
CA ALA A 321 2.39 10.50 26.37
C ALA A 321 3.17 9.17 26.52
N THR A 322 2.49 8.02 26.48
CA THR A 322 3.04 6.64 26.54
C THR A 322 3.15 5.97 25.18
N ALA A 323 2.80 6.66 24.08
CA ALA A 323 2.88 6.08 22.75
C ALA A 323 4.35 5.89 22.33
N ARG A 324 4.65 4.74 21.70
CA ARG A 324 5.93 4.49 21.04
C ARG A 324 6.21 5.61 20.02
N PRO A 325 7.49 6.02 19.83
CA PRO A 325 7.83 7.02 18.81
C PRO A 325 7.27 6.59 17.46
N GLU A 326 6.48 7.45 16.85
CA GLU A 326 5.91 7.16 15.56
C GLU A 326 6.93 7.46 14.47
N ILE A 327 7.32 6.40 13.74
CA ILE A 327 8.19 6.55 12.58
C ILE A 327 7.39 7.20 11.46
N ALA A 328 7.94 8.27 10.89
CA ALA A 328 7.34 8.96 9.77
C ALA A 328 7.07 7.99 8.59
N PRO A 329 5.96 8.15 7.86
CA PRO A 329 5.71 7.34 6.67
C PRO A 329 6.83 7.54 5.66
N PRO A 330 7.30 6.47 4.99
CA PRO A 330 8.30 6.61 3.94
C PRO A 330 7.77 7.48 2.80
N SER A 331 8.66 8.23 2.14
CA SER A 331 8.31 8.78 0.83
C SER A 331 7.90 7.62 -0.07
N PRO A 332 6.73 7.66 -0.72
CA PRO A 332 6.30 6.55 -1.57
C PRO A 332 7.16 6.42 -2.83
N MET A 333 7.72 7.53 -3.32
CA MET A 333 8.62 7.50 -4.48
C MET A 333 10.03 7.09 -4.07
N PRO A 334 10.67 6.20 -4.85
CA PRO A 334 12.02 5.78 -4.57
C PRO A 334 13.00 6.96 -4.70
N PRO A 335 14.15 6.91 -3.99
CA PRO A 335 15.21 7.87 -4.22
C PRO A 335 15.71 7.78 -5.67
N PRO A 336 16.23 8.89 -6.24
CA PRO A 336 16.79 8.88 -7.57
C PRO A 336 17.92 7.84 -7.68
N ASP A 337 18.06 7.24 -8.86
CA ASP A 337 19.19 6.38 -9.11
C ASP A 337 20.48 7.22 -8.98
N PRO A 338 21.51 6.72 -8.28
CA PRO A 338 22.79 7.39 -8.28
C PRO A 338 23.23 7.60 -9.73
N ALA A 339 23.54 8.84 -10.09
CA ALA A 339 23.98 9.19 -11.43
C ALA A 339 25.10 8.20 -11.84
N ARG A 340 24.91 7.49 -12.97
CA ARG A 340 26.00 6.72 -13.54
C ARG A 340 27.14 7.72 -13.76
N PRO A 341 28.35 7.49 -13.22
CA PRO A 341 29.47 8.30 -13.60
C PRO A 341 29.52 8.29 -15.14
N GLN A 342 29.44 9.46 -15.74
CA GLN A 342 29.63 9.61 -17.19
C GLN A 342 31.02 9.05 -17.48
N ARG A 343 31.08 7.96 -18.25
CA ARG A 343 32.33 7.41 -18.78
C ARG A 343 32.73 8.18 -20.01
#